data_27522075e301e9813c295cd89a22bc1a
#
_entry.id   27522075e301e9813c295cd89a22bc1a
#
_cell.length_a   1.000
_cell.length_b   1.000
_cell.length_c   1.000
_cell.angle_alpha   90.00
_cell.angle_beta   90.00
_cell.angle_gamma   90.00
#
_symmetry.space_group_name_H-M   'P 1'
#
loop_
_entity.id
_entity.type
_entity.pdbx_description
1 polymer ?
#
loop_
_entity_poly.entity_id
_entity_poly.type
_entity_poly.pdbx_seq_one_letter_code
_entity_poly.pdbx_strand_id
1 'polypeptide(L)'
;LAPADLARHPRVLVVTSSYGDGEPPDAARAFARRLAIMNAPLAPAPAFGLLALGNRQYGTFCGFGHALDSHLRRLGARPLFPLVEMDEADASAIVRWRAEVGAAFGVVLDEDATPDPALAAPRWLEAELGRRTHLNPGSAGSPLFELQIALPPETDWQPGALVEIEAPTAGEPPRRYSVASIPDDGTLSLLVRQRVLDDGRLGLMSSWLTVQTLPSAPLRLRLVDNPGFRLIDDDRPCIFIGNGSGFAGLRGHLRERARRGHGRNWLIFGERHPDHDAFFADDVQAWQARGLLPRVDLAWSRVAPTGRHVQDALKDAGDALRRWVDDGAVLYVCGSLAGMAQGVDAALRELLGSAAVEALLMEGRLRRDVY
;
A
#
# COMPACT_ATOMS: atom_id res chain seq x y z
N LEU A 1 2.61 15.16 15.16
CA LEU A 1 1.84 16.39 15.29
C LEU A 1 0.64 16.13 16.21
N ALA A 2 0.41 16.98 17.22
CA ALA A 2 -0.81 16.96 18.02
C ALA A 2 -1.80 17.99 17.47
N PRO A 3 -3.15 17.77 17.58
CA PRO A 3 -4.12 18.77 17.12
C PRO A 3 -3.93 20.15 17.77
N ALA A 4 -3.51 20.19 19.06
CA ALA A 4 -3.22 21.45 19.75
C ALA A 4 -2.04 22.24 19.15
N ASP A 5 -1.15 21.59 18.40
CA ASP A 5 -0.03 22.29 17.73
C ASP A 5 -0.52 23.22 16.63
N LEU A 6 -1.69 22.96 16.05
CA LEU A 6 -2.31 23.84 15.06
C LEU A 6 -2.58 25.25 15.61
N ALA A 7 -2.93 25.35 16.90
CA ALA A 7 -3.19 26.64 17.56
C ALA A 7 -1.94 27.52 17.72
N ARG A 8 -0.74 26.98 17.50
CA ARG A 8 0.52 27.75 17.50
C ARG A 8 0.72 28.60 16.25
N HIS A 9 -0.09 28.36 15.22
CA HIS A 9 0.06 29.03 13.94
C HIS A 9 -1.24 29.76 13.56
N PRO A 10 -1.20 31.03 13.18
CA PRO A 10 -2.40 31.78 12.79
C PRO A 10 -3.01 31.30 11.49
N ARG A 11 -2.19 30.71 10.61
CA ARG A 11 -2.61 30.11 9.34
C ARG A 11 -1.92 28.77 9.13
N VAL A 12 -2.66 27.77 8.65
CA VAL A 12 -2.18 26.42 8.43
C VAL A 12 -2.62 25.94 7.05
N LEU A 13 -1.69 25.41 6.27
CA LEU A 13 -1.99 24.69 5.04
C LEU A 13 -1.85 23.19 5.30
N VAL A 14 -2.84 22.43 4.88
CA VAL A 14 -2.87 20.99 5.06
C VAL A 14 -3.04 20.33 3.69
N VAL A 15 -2.18 19.36 3.40
CA VAL A 15 -2.32 18.46 2.26
C VAL A 15 -2.44 17.05 2.81
N THR A 16 -3.50 16.33 2.45
CA THR A 16 -3.72 14.98 2.95
C THR A 16 -4.37 14.09 1.90
N SER A 17 -3.96 12.82 1.89
CA SER A 17 -4.62 11.78 1.09
C SER A 17 -5.68 11.04 1.91
N SER A 18 -6.59 10.38 1.20
CA SER A 18 -7.49 9.38 1.77
C SER A 18 -7.10 7.99 1.29
N TYR A 19 -7.16 6.99 2.18
CA TYR A 19 -6.95 5.59 1.85
C TYR A 19 -8.28 4.84 1.83
N GLY A 20 -8.37 3.79 1.01
CA GLY A 20 -9.52 2.89 0.93
C GLY A 20 -10.84 3.66 0.86
N ASP A 21 -11.78 3.36 1.74
CA ASP A 21 -13.11 3.99 1.79
C ASP A 21 -13.13 5.32 2.57
N GLY A 22 -12.08 6.13 2.44
CA GLY A 22 -12.03 7.47 3.04
C GLY A 22 -11.29 7.54 4.37
N GLU A 23 -10.48 6.53 4.70
CA GLU A 23 -9.70 6.50 5.93
C GLU A 23 -8.49 7.46 5.88
N PRO A 24 -7.99 7.92 7.06
CA PRO A 24 -6.75 8.68 7.12
C PRO A 24 -5.55 7.82 6.71
N PRO A 25 -4.54 8.41 6.04
CA PRO A 25 -3.28 7.74 5.81
C PRO A 25 -2.62 7.36 7.14
N ASP A 26 -1.81 6.31 7.13
CA ASP A 26 -1.24 5.71 8.35
C ASP A 26 -0.55 6.73 9.26
N ALA A 27 0.26 7.62 8.70
CA ALA A 27 0.93 8.68 9.42
C ALA A 27 -0.03 9.70 10.06
N ALA A 28 -1.27 9.82 9.55
CA ALA A 28 -2.27 10.75 10.07
C ALA A 28 -3.27 10.09 11.04
N ARG A 29 -3.30 8.75 11.17
CA ARG A 29 -4.31 8.04 12.00
C ARG A 29 -4.32 8.48 13.46
N ALA A 30 -3.15 8.64 14.06
CA ALA A 30 -3.05 9.10 15.47
C ALA A 30 -3.57 10.53 15.62
N PHE A 31 -3.21 11.41 14.69
CA PHE A 31 -3.69 12.79 14.65
C PHE A 31 -5.22 12.83 14.45
N ALA A 32 -5.75 12.09 13.49
CA ALA A 32 -7.17 12.00 13.18
C ALA A 32 -8.00 11.55 14.40
N ARG A 33 -7.56 10.49 15.11
CA ARG A 33 -8.23 10.01 16.32
C ARG A 33 -8.24 11.06 17.44
N ARG A 34 -7.11 11.71 17.68
CA ARG A 34 -7.03 12.79 18.70
C ARG A 34 -7.93 13.94 18.34
N LEU A 35 -7.97 14.34 17.07
CA LEU A 35 -8.81 15.42 16.59
C LEU A 35 -10.32 15.07 16.71
N ALA A 36 -10.69 13.83 16.42
CA ALA A 36 -12.07 13.36 16.47
C ALA A 36 -12.66 13.42 17.89
N ILE A 37 -11.89 13.07 18.92
CA ILE A 37 -12.31 13.07 20.31
C ILE A 37 -12.11 14.42 21.03
N MET A 38 -11.44 15.37 20.37
CA MET A 38 -11.22 16.70 20.94
C MET A 38 -12.52 17.50 20.96
N ASN A 39 -12.95 17.96 22.14
CA ASN A 39 -14.16 18.76 22.31
C ASN A 39 -13.86 20.24 22.63
N ALA A 40 -12.68 20.54 23.16
CA ALA A 40 -12.27 21.89 23.41
C ALA A 40 -11.90 22.61 22.11
N PRO A 41 -12.35 23.86 21.89
CA PRO A 41 -11.97 24.62 20.71
C PRO A 41 -10.45 24.87 20.68
N LEU A 42 -9.91 25.01 19.47
CA LEU A 42 -8.54 25.47 19.27
C LEU A 42 -8.42 26.95 19.69
N ALA A 43 -7.49 27.25 20.59
CA ALA A 43 -7.31 28.60 21.09
C ALA A 43 -5.81 29.00 21.11
N PRO A 44 -5.39 29.98 20.30
CA PRO A 44 -6.20 30.70 19.30
C PRO A 44 -6.64 29.80 18.14
N ALA A 45 -7.80 30.06 17.57
CA ALA A 45 -8.34 29.31 16.45
C ALA A 45 -7.58 29.69 15.14
N PRO A 46 -6.93 28.74 14.45
CA PRO A 46 -6.22 29.05 13.22
C PRO A 46 -7.18 29.27 12.04
N ALA A 47 -6.69 29.97 11.02
CA ALA A 47 -7.28 29.86 9.70
C ALA A 47 -6.59 28.72 8.92
N PHE A 48 -7.32 27.96 8.12
CA PHE A 48 -6.74 26.81 7.43
C PHE A 48 -7.12 26.72 5.94
N GLY A 49 -6.21 26.24 5.11
CA GLY A 49 -6.46 25.80 3.74
C GLY A 49 -6.23 24.31 3.64
N LEU A 50 -7.09 23.57 2.94
CA LEU A 50 -7.04 22.13 2.86
C LEU A 50 -7.09 21.65 1.40
N LEU A 51 -6.07 20.88 0.99
CA LEU A 51 -6.06 20.08 -0.25
C LEU A 51 -6.25 18.62 0.12
N ALA A 52 -7.34 18.02 -0.34
CA ALA A 52 -7.66 16.63 -0.15
C ALA A 52 -7.37 15.83 -1.42
N LEU A 53 -6.47 14.86 -1.30
CA LEU A 53 -6.10 13.94 -2.37
C LEU A 53 -6.92 12.67 -2.24
N GLY A 54 -7.54 12.24 -3.33
CA GLY A 54 -8.38 11.06 -3.37
C GLY A 54 -8.28 10.32 -4.71
N ASN A 55 -9.08 9.29 -4.83
CA ASN A 55 -9.30 8.56 -6.07
C ASN A 55 -10.78 8.20 -6.15
N ARG A 56 -11.47 8.64 -7.20
CA ARG A 56 -12.92 8.41 -7.44
C ARG A 56 -13.27 6.94 -7.69
N GLN A 57 -12.27 6.07 -7.83
CA GLN A 57 -12.50 4.62 -7.93
C GLN A 57 -12.92 3.98 -6.59
N TYR A 58 -12.69 4.68 -5.47
CA TYR A 58 -13.11 4.25 -4.13
C TYR A 58 -14.43 4.89 -3.72
N GLY A 59 -15.20 4.18 -2.90
CA GLY A 59 -16.57 4.57 -2.52
C GLY A 59 -16.69 5.94 -1.86
N THR A 60 -15.67 6.38 -1.12
CA THR A 60 -15.67 7.66 -0.39
C THR A 60 -14.51 8.56 -0.87
N PHE A 61 -14.76 9.29 -1.96
CA PHE A 61 -13.78 10.21 -2.53
C PHE A 61 -13.37 11.30 -1.53
N CYS A 62 -12.07 11.50 -1.32
CA CYS A 62 -11.50 12.48 -0.39
C CYS A 62 -12.06 12.41 1.05
N GLY A 63 -12.55 11.24 1.51
CA GLY A 63 -13.31 11.10 2.75
C GLY A 63 -12.59 11.61 3.98
N PHE A 64 -11.28 11.33 4.14
CA PHE A 64 -10.52 11.88 5.27
C PHE A 64 -10.38 13.41 5.19
N GLY A 65 -10.21 13.97 4.00
CA GLY A 65 -10.18 15.43 3.79
C GLY A 65 -11.47 16.09 4.28
N HIS A 66 -12.63 15.54 3.92
CA HIS A 66 -13.94 16.03 4.40
C HIS A 66 -14.11 15.91 5.91
N ALA A 67 -13.71 14.77 6.48
CA ALA A 67 -13.76 14.56 7.93
C ALA A 67 -12.86 15.57 8.65
N LEU A 68 -11.68 15.84 8.11
CA LEU A 68 -10.72 16.80 8.67
C LEU A 68 -11.27 18.24 8.61
N ASP A 69 -11.81 18.67 7.46
CA ASP A 69 -12.46 19.98 7.32
C ASP A 69 -13.58 20.16 8.35
N SER A 70 -14.44 19.16 8.49
CA SER A 70 -15.56 19.17 9.43
C SER A 70 -15.08 19.26 10.89
N HIS A 71 -14.06 18.52 11.28
CA HIS A 71 -13.49 18.55 12.62
C HIS A 71 -12.81 19.87 12.92
N LEU A 72 -12.03 20.43 12.01
CA LEU A 72 -11.36 21.72 12.21
C LEU A 72 -12.38 22.84 12.39
N ARG A 73 -13.46 22.89 11.57
CA ARG A 73 -14.55 23.85 11.72
C ARG A 73 -15.28 23.71 13.07
N ARG A 74 -15.57 22.47 13.48
CA ARG A 74 -16.20 22.19 14.78
C ARG A 74 -15.35 22.71 15.95
N LEU A 75 -14.04 22.70 15.82
CA LEU A 75 -13.09 23.18 16.81
C LEU A 75 -12.80 24.71 16.69
N GLY A 76 -13.55 25.42 15.86
CA GLY A 76 -13.48 26.87 15.71
C GLY A 76 -12.49 27.39 14.68
N ALA A 77 -11.73 26.52 14.01
CA ALA A 77 -10.86 26.93 12.91
C ALA A 77 -11.68 27.45 11.71
N ARG A 78 -11.14 28.45 11.00
CA ARG A 78 -11.83 29.08 9.88
C ARG A 78 -11.13 28.74 8.56
N PRO A 79 -11.85 28.28 7.53
CA PRO A 79 -11.24 28.04 6.24
C PRO A 79 -10.77 29.36 5.60
N LEU A 80 -9.59 29.35 5.02
CA LEU A 80 -9.06 30.44 4.19
C LEU A 80 -9.76 30.50 2.83
N PHE A 81 -10.16 29.33 2.32
CA PHE A 81 -10.87 29.11 1.06
C PHE A 81 -11.61 27.77 1.10
N PRO A 82 -12.52 27.49 0.15
CA PRO A 82 -13.18 26.19 0.06
C PRO A 82 -12.21 25.02 -0.04
N LEU A 83 -12.58 23.86 0.52
CA LEU A 83 -11.81 22.63 0.37
C LEU A 83 -11.51 22.37 -1.11
N VAL A 84 -10.24 22.16 -1.45
CA VAL A 84 -9.84 21.75 -2.80
C VAL A 84 -9.70 20.23 -2.82
N GLU A 85 -10.46 19.59 -3.68
CA GLU A 85 -10.37 18.14 -3.91
C GLU A 85 -9.56 17.86 -5.16
N MET A 86 -8.73 16.84 -5.10
CA MET A 86 -7.90 16.40 -6.22
C MET A 86 -8.06 14.89 -6.44
N ASP A 87 -8.47 14.52 -7.64
CA ASP A 87 -8.56 13.14 -8.09
C ASP A 87 -7.23 12.74 -8.76
N GLU A 88 -6.47 11.88 -8.10
CA GLU A 88 -5.15 11.43 -8.58
C GLU A 88 -4.25 12.57 -9.12
N ALA A 89 -4.03 12.60 -10.44
CA ALA A 89 -3.17 13.59 -11.12
C ALA A 89 -3.97 14.74 -11.76
N ASP A 90 -5.06 15.19 -11.13
CA ASP A 90 -5.86 16.33 -11.63
C ASP A 90 -5.05 17.63 -11.56
N ALA A 91 -4.37 17.97 -12.67
CA ALA A 91 -3.58 19.19 -12.77
C ALA A 91 -4.43 20.46 -12.50
N SER A 92 -5.72 20.44 -12.82
CA SER A 92 -6.61 21.58 -12.60
C SER A 92 -6.84 21.87 -11.12
N ALA A 93 -6.85 20.82 -10.27
CA ALA A 93 -6.93 20.96 -8.82
C ALA A 93 -5.68 21.64 -8.23
N ILE A 94 -4.50 21.32 -8.75
CA ILE A 94 -3.24 21.99 -8.33
C ILE A 94 -3.26 23.46 -8.73
N VAL A 95 -3.71 23.80 -9.93
CA VAL A 95 -3.86 25.19 -10.35
C VAL A 95 -4.81 25.95 -9.42
N ARG A 96 -5.99 25.38 -9.11
CA ARG A 96 -6.93 25.97 -8.16
C ARG A 96 -6.30 26.14 -6.77
N TRP A 97 -5.63 25.12 -6.26
CA TRP A 97 -4.95 25.17 -4.96
C TRP A 97 -3.91 26.31 -4.90
N ARG A 98 -3.07 26.43 -5.92
CA ARG A 98 -2.07 27.51 -6.00
C ARG A 98 -2.72 28.90 -6.03
N ALA A 99 -3.77 29.08 -6.81
CA ALA A 99 -4.51 30.34 -6.89
C ALA A 99 -5.11 30.74 -5.53
N GLU A 100 -5.77 29.80 -4.84
CA GLU A 100 -6.37 30.03 -3.51
C GLU A 100 -5.31 30.35 -2.45
N VAL A 101 -4.20 29.61 -2.44
CA VAL A 101 -3.08 29.87 -1.52
C VAL A 101 -2.46 31.23 -1.84
N GLY A 102 -2.22 31.55 -3.12
CA GLY A 102 -1.68 32.83 -3.54
C GLY A 102 -2.55 33.99 -3.06
N ALA A 103 -3.86 33.92 -3.28
CA ALA A 103 -4.82 34.92 -2.82
C ALA A 103 -4.87 35.05 -1.30
N ALA A 104 -4.86 33.92 -0.56
CA ALA A 104 -4.94 33.93 0.90
C ALA A 104 -3.70 34.50 1.58
N PHE A 105 -2.51 34.35 0.94
CA PHE A 105 -1.24 34.80 1.52
C PHE A 105 -0.69 36.08 0.86
N GLY A 106 -1.32 36.57 -0.19
CA GLY A 106 -0.86 37.76 -0.94
C GLY A 106 0.44 37.53 -1.67
N VAL A 107 0.68 36.30 -2.16
CA VAL A 107 1.88 35.91 -2.89
C VAL A 107 1.52 35.38 -4.27
N VAL A 108 2.38 35.63 -5.26
CA VAL A 108 2.28 34.97 -6.55
C VAL A 108 3.08 33.67 -6.46
N LEU A 109 2.39 32.54 -6.60
CA LEU A 109 3.06 31.25 -6.72
C LEU A 109 3.38 31.05 -8.19
N ASP A 110 4.67 30.89 -8.47
CA ASP A 110 5.22 30.79 -9.82
C ASP A 110 4.55 29.64 -10.59
N GLU A 111 3.86 29.98 -11.69
CA GLU A 111 3.22 29.01 -12.58
C GLU A 111 4.26 28.26 -13.43
N ASP A 112 5.43 28.87 -13.63
CA ASP A 112 6.52 28.34 -14.45
C ASP A 112 7.54 27.49 -13.66
N ALA A 113 7.31 27.27 -12.37
CA ALA A 113 8.10 26.29 -11.65
C ALA A 113 7.96 24.95 -12.37
N THR A 114 8.96 24.60 -13.16
CA THR A 114 9.03 23.29 -13.84
C THR A 114 8.70 22.22 -12.82
N PRO A 115 7.66 21.42 -13.04
CA PRO A 115 7.35 20.34 -12.11
C PRO A 115 8.64 19.55 -11.88
N ASP A 116 8.98 19.32 -10.61
CA ASP A 116 10.07 18.41 -10.29
C ASP A 116 9.88 17.15 -11.15
N PRO A 117 10.89 16.74 -11.95
CA PRO A 117 10.79 15.51 -12.74
C PRO A 117 10.34 14.30 -11.92
N ALA A 118 10.62 14.30 -10.61
CA ALA A 118 10.14 13.30 -9.66
C ALA A 118 8.62 13.38 -9.42
N LEU A 119 7.96 14.49 -9.76
CA LEU A 119 6.50 14.69 -9.67
C LEU A 119 5.81 14.56 -11.04
N ALA A 120 6.56 14.30 -12.11
CA ALA A 120 5.97 14.02 -13.42
C ALA A 120 5.09 12.78 -13.34
N ALA A 121 3.89 12.85 -13.95
CA ALA A 121 3.00 11.68 -14.02
C ALA A 121 3.76 10.50 -14.64
N PRO A 122 3.67 9.29 -14.04
CA PRO A 122 4.37 8.12 -14.56
C PRO A 122 4.03 7.88 -16.03
N ARG A 123 5.07 7.69 -16.84
CA ARG A 123 4.92 7.49 -18.29
C ARG A 123 4.32 6.12 -18.58
N TRP A 124 3.35 6.09 -19.46
CA TRP A 124 2.84 4.85 -20.03
C TRP A 124 3.89 4.19 -20.92
N LEU A 125 4.08 2.89 -20.73
CA LEU A 125 5.01 2.03 -21.46
C LEU A 125 4.23 0.98 -22.24
N GLU A 126 4.72 0.68 -23.43
CA GLU A 126 4.31 -0.51 -24.16
C GLU A 126 5.11 -1.71 -23.65
N ALA A 127 4.41 -2.76 -23.27
CA ALA A 127 4.97 -3.98 -22.72
C ALA A 127 4.30 -5.20 -23.32
N GLU A 128 4.80 -6.39 -23.06
CA GLU A 128 4.24 -7.64 -23.58
C GLU A 128 4.03 -8.66 -22.46
N LEU A 129 2.89 -9.34 -22.48
CA LEU A 129 2.67 -10.50 -21.61
C LEU A 129 3.54 -11.66 -22.11
N GLY A 130 4.63 -11.97 -21.42
CA GLY A 130 5.51 -13.08 -21.76
C GLY A 130 4.92 -14.42 -21.34
N ARG A 131 4.94 -14.72 -20.06
CA ARG A 131 4.51 -15.99 -19.47
C ARG A 131 3.38 -15.81 -18.46
N ARG A 132 2.46 -16.76 -18.46
CA ARG A 132 1.42 -16.89 -17.44
C ARG A 132 1.46 -18.29 -16.84
N THR A 133 1.54 -18.38 -15.51
CA THR A 133 1.59 -19.64 -14.78
C THR A 133 0.48 -19.69 -13.75
N HIS A 134 -0.35 -20.72 -13.77
CA HIS A 134 -1.34 -20.98 -12.72
C HIS A 134 -0.64 -21.54 -11.48
N LEU A 135 -0.71 -20.85 -10.36
CA LEU A 135 0.10 -21.11 -9.18
C LEU A 135 -0.58 -22.04 -8.16
N ASN A 136 -1.91 -22.14 -8.16
CA ASN A 136 -2.66 -22.90 -7.16
C ASN A 136 -3.69 -23.86 -7.79
N PRO A 137 -3.27 -24.73 -8.74
CA PRO A 137 -4.19 -25.69 -9.33
C PRO A 137 -4.72 -26.66 -8.26
N GLY A 138 -6.03 -26.94 -8.32
CA GLY A 138 -6.71 -27.79 -7.33
C GLY A 138 -7.14 -27.08 -6.05
N SER A 139 -6.75 -25.82 -5.83
CA SER A 139 -7.24 -25.03 -4.70
C SER A 139 -8.75 -24.82 -4.78
N ALA A 140 -9.43 -24.89 -3.63
CA ALA A 140 -10.82 -24.47 -3.49
C ALA A 140 -11.02 -22.95 -3.54
N GLY A 141 -9.92 -22.18 -3.59
CA GLY A 141 -9.94 -20.72 -3.75
C GLY A 141 -9.95 -20.27 -5.19
N SER A 142 -10.12 -18.96 -5.41
CA SER A 142 -10.00 -18.40 -6.75
C SER A 142 -8.60 -18.64 -7.32
N PRO A 143 -8.49 -18.94 -8.62
CA PRO A 143 -7.21 -19.16 -9.28
C PRO A 143 -6.25 -17.98 -9.11
N LEU A 144 -4.99 -18.28 -8.81
CA LEU A 144 -3.90 -17.33 -8.69
C LEU A 144 -2.90 -17.56 -9.83
N PHE A 145 -2.52 -16.51 -10.51
CA PHE A 145 -1.57 -16.59 -11.62
C PHE A 145 -0.37 -15.69 -11.38
N GLU A 146 0.82 -16.20 -11.73
CA GLU A 146 1.98 -15.37 -11.98
C GLU A 146 1.96 -14.93 -13.44
N LEU A 147 2.12 -13.62 -13.64
CA LEU A 147 2.29 -13.00 -14.94
C LEU A 147 3.71 -12.46 -15.04
N GLN A 148 4.45 -12.86 -16.05
CA GLN A 148 5.75 -12.29 -16.40
C GLN A 148 5.57 -11.37 -17.60
N ILE A 149 5.96 -10.11 -17.43
CA ILE A 149 5.76 -9.03 -18.40
C ILE A 149 7.13 -8.55 -18.87
N ALA A 150 7.35 -8.57 -20.17
CA ALA A 150 8.54 -7.99 -20.78
C ALA A 150 8.35 -6.47 -20.88
N LEU A 151 9.29 -5.73 -20.32
CA LEU A 151 9.34 -4.27 -20.39
C LEU A 151 10.36 -3.80 -21.44
N PRO A 152 10.25 -2.55 -21.93
CA PRO A 152 11.29 -1.93 -22.73
C PRO A 152 12.65 -2.01 -22.04
N PRO A 153 13.76 -2.13 -22.78
CA PRO A 153 15.10 -2.07 -22.23
C PRO A 153 15.31 -0.84 -21.35
N GLU A 154 16.15 -0.96 -20.32
CA GLU A 154 16.47 0.13 -19.37
C GLU A 154 15.31 0.59 -18.49
N THR A 155 14.17 -0.12 -18.48
CA THR A 155 13.11 0.14 -17.53
C THR A 155 13.52 -0.36 -16.15
N ASP A 156 13.51 0.53 -15.17
CA ASP A 156 13.88 0.22 -13.79
C ASP A 156 12.69 0.42 -12.84
N TRP A 157 12.69 -0.32 -11.71
CA TRP A 157 11.69 -0.17 -10.66
C TRP A 157 12.27 -0.52 -9.29
N GLN A 158 11.68 0.04 -8.27
CA GLN A 158 12.09 -0.24 -6.90
C GLN A 158 11.22 -1.36 -6.29
N PRO A 159 11.78 -2.20 -5.40
CA PRO A 159 11.01 -3.15 -4.62
C PRO A 159 9.88 -2.45 -3.85
N GLY A 160 8.66 -2.98 -3.95
CA GLY A 160 7.46 -2.37 -3.39
C GLY A 160 6.75 -1.39 -4.31
N ALA A 161 7.27 -1.14 -5.52
CA ALA A 161 6.56 -0.38 -6.54
C ALA A 161 5.26 -1.06 -6.96
N LEU A 162 4.35 -0.26 -7.49
CA LEU A 162 3.11 -0.72 -8.12
C LEU A 162 3.24 -0.61 -9.64
N VAL A 163 2.46 -1.40 -10.34
CA VAL A 163 2.20 -1.21 -11.76
C VAL A 163 0.73 -0.94 -11.97
N GLU A 164 0.42 0.08 -12.76
CA GLU A 164 -0.92 0.30 -13.29
C GLU A 164 -0.98 -0.25 -14.71
N ILE A 165 -1.97 -1.10 -14.97
CA ILE A 165 -2.23 -1.66 -16.29
C ILE A 165 -3.52 -1.06 -16.83
N GLU A 166 -3.46 -0.56 -18.07
CA GLU A 166 -4.62 -0.01 -18.76
C GLU A 166 -5.68 -1.10 -19.00
N ALA A 167 -6.94 -0.76 -18.81
CA ALA A 167 -8.01 -1.69 -19.03
C ALA A 167 -8.23 -1.96 -20.52
N PRO A 168 -8.63 -3.17 -20.92
CA PRO A 168 -8.88 -3.52 -22.33
C PRO A 168 -10.08 -2.78 -22.92
N THR A 169 -10.93 -2.20 -22.10
CA THR A 169 -12.14 -1.49 -22.47
C THR A 169 -11.96 0.00 -22.25
N ALA A 170 -12.17 0.79 -23.29
CA ALA A 170 -12.08 2.24 -23.21
C ALA A 170 -13.06 2.81 -22.15
N GLY A 171 -12.57 3.74 -21.34
CA GLY A 171 -13.31 4.35 -20.24
C GLY A 171 -13.29 3.60 -18.91
N GLU A 172 -12.79 2.36 -18.89
CA GLU A 172 -12.52 1.67 -17.63
C GLU A 172 -11.21 2.16 -17.02
N PRO A 173 -11.17 2.38 -15.71
CA PRO A 173 -9.95 2.84 -15.06
C PRO A 173 -8.88 1.73 -15.02
N PRO A 174 -7.59 2.11 -15.10
CA PRO A 174 -6.49 1.16 -14.95
C PRO A 174 -6.55 0.48 -13.58
N ARG A 175 -5.89 -0.66 -13.45
CA ARG A 175 -5.80 -1.39 -12.18
C ARG A 175 -4.36 -1.49 -11.71
N ARG A 176 -4.18 -1.35 -10.40
CA ARG A 176 -2.89 -1.43 -9.71
C ARG A 176 -2.60 -2.84 -9.25
N TYR A 177 -1.34 -3.23 -9.37
CA TYR A 177 -0.80 -4.50 -8.88
C TYR A 177 0.56 -4.28 -8.24
N SER A 178 0.80 -4.95 -7.12
CA SER A 178 2.12 -4.94 -6.48
C SER A 178 3.12 -5.76 -7.32
N VAL A 179 4.31 -5.23 -7.53
CA VAL A 179 5.37 -5.90 -8.30
C VAL A 179 6.03 -6.98 -7.44
N ALA A 180 6.16 -8.19 -8.00
CA ALA A 180 6.67 -9.38 -7.32
C ALA A 180 8.13 -9.72 -7.68
N SER A 181 8.78 -8.91 -8.51
CA SER A 181 10.15 -9.09 -9.00
C SER A 181 11.03 -7.88 -8.71
N ILE A 182 12.31 -8.03 -8.99
CA ILE A 182 13.29 -6.94 -9.00
C ILE A 182 13.85 -6.79 -10.43
N PRO A 183 14.45 -5.65 -10.81
CA PRO A 183 15.02 -5.44 -12.15
C PRO A 183 16.01 -6.52 -12.58
N ASP A 184 16.83 -7.03 -11.66
CA ASP A 184 17.80 -8.09 -11.90
C ASP A 184 17.14 -9.42 -12.37
N ASP A 185 15.84 -9.61 -12.15
CA ASP A 185 15.09 -10.77 -12.68
C ASP A 185 14.85 -10.69 -14.20
N GLY A 186 15.09 -9.53 -14.82
CA GLY A 186 14.95 -9.29 -16.26
C GLY A 186 13.50 -9.17 -16.76
N THR A 187 12.51 -9.49 -15.91
CA THR A 187 11.09 -9.40 -16.23
C THR A 187 10.30 -8.85 -15.04
N LEU A 188 9.26 -8.09 -15.31
CA LEU A 188 8.33 -7.66 -14.29
C LEU A 188 7.34 -8.79 -13.99
N SER A 189 7.26 -9.25 -12.74
CA SER A 189 6.34 -10.30 -12.30
C SER A 189 5.21 -9.73 -11.44
N LEU A 190 3.99 -10.22 -11.67
CA LEU A 190 2.80 -9.90 -10.91
C LEU A 190 2.13 -11.17 -10.41
N LEU A 191 1.47 -11.11 -9.25
CA LEU A 191 0.58 -12.16 -8.77
C LEU A 191 -0.87 -11.69 -8.87
N VAL A 192 -1.62 -12.27 -9.79
CA VAL A 192 -3.00 -11.87 -10.07
C VAL A 192 -3.97 -12.98 -9.67
N ARG A 193 -4.79 -12.71 -8.65
CA ARG A 193 -5.90 -13.58 -8.26
C ARG A 193 -7.15 -13.23 -9.07
N GLN A 194 -7.79 -14.21 -9.65
CA GLN A 194 -9.07 -14.00 -10.33
C GLN A 194 -10.12 -13.54 -9.34
N ARG A 195 -10.75 -12.41 -9.65
CA ARG A 195 -11.91 -11.94 -8.89
C ARG A 195 -13.17 -12.59 -9.45
N VAL A 196 -13.92 -13.21 -8.57
CA VAL A 196 -15.27 -13.71 -8.87
C VAL A 196 -16.25 -12.72 -8.24
N LEU A 197 -17.18 -12.21 -9.04
CA LEU A 197 -18.24 -11.31 -8.59
C LEU A 197 -19.38 -12.11 -7.94
N ASP A 198 -20.26 -11.45 -7.22
CA ASP A 198 -21.38 -12.09 -6.50
C ASP A 198 -22.34 -12.86 -7.44
N ASP A 199 -22.42 -12.45 -8.70
CA ASP A 199 -23.21 -13.12 -9.75
C ASP A 199 -22.45 -14.27 -10.46
N GLY A 200 -21.24 -14.62 -9.98
CA GLY A 200 -20.39 -15.67 -10.53
C GLY A 200 -19.57 -15.28 -11.75
N ARG A 201 -19.73 -14.07 -12.29
CA ARG A 201 -18.89 -13.58 -13.38
C ARG A 201 -17.47 -13.26 -12.87
N LEU A 202 -16.51 -13.36 -13.78
CA LEU A 202 -15.13 -12.97 -13.49
C LEU A 202 -14.98 -11.44 -13.60
N GLY A 203 -14.19 -10.86 -12.71
CA GLY A 203 -13.84 -9.45 -12.78
C GLY A 203 -13.09 -9.12 -14.06
N LEU A 204 -13.41 -8.01 -14.71
CA LEU A 204 -12.90 -7.59 -16.02
C LEU A 204 -11.38 -7.74 -16.15
N MET A 205 -10.61 -7.01 -15.36
CA MET A 205 -9.15 -7.00 -15.46
C MET A 205 -8.52 -8.33 -15.09
N SER A 206 -8.98 -8.97 -14.02
CA SER A 206 -8.41 -10.24 -13.59
C SER A 206 -8.67 -11.36 -14.61
N SER A 207 -9.85 -11.42 -15.23
CA SER A 207 -10.14 -12.41 -16.28
C SER A 207 -9.38 -12.09 -17.58
N TRP A 208 -9.30 -10.81 -17.95
CA TRP A 208 -8.54 -10.41 -19.12
C TRP A 208 -7.07 -10.83 -19.00
N LEU A 209 -6.39 -10.46 -17.93
CA LEU A 209 -4.98 -10.77 -17.71
C LEU A 209 -4.71 -12.27 -17.55
N THR A 210 -5.64 -13.03 -16.93
CA THR A 210 -5.37 -14.43 -16.56
C THR A 210 -5.95 -15.46 -17.52
N VAL A 211 -6.89 -15.08 -18.40
CA VAL A 211 -7.56 -16.01 -19.34
C VAL A 211 -7.51 -15.50 -20.78
N GLN A 212 -7.92 -14.25 -21.00
CA GLN A 212 -8.22 -13.76 -22.36
C GLN A 212 -6.98 -13.28 -23.11
N THR A 213 -6.04 -12.62 -22.41
CA THR A 213 -4.81 -12.13 -23.02
C THR A 213 -3.90 -13.27 -23.43
N LEU A 214 -3.47 -13.29 -24.67
CA LEU A 214 -2.55 -14.31 -25.20
C LEU A 214 -1.09 -13.96 -24.81
N PRO A 215 -0.18 -14.96 -24.77
CA PRO A 215 1.25 -14.71 -24.73
C PRO A 215 1.67 -13.79 -25.90
N SER A 216 2.62 -12.92 -25.65
CA SER A 216 3.10 -11.86 -26.56
C SER A 216 2.05 -10.79 -26.92
N ALA A 217 0.89 -10.78 -26.26
CA ALA A 217 -0.06 -9.69 -26.44
C ALA A 217 0.48 -8.39 -25.84
N PRO A 218 0.25 -7.26 -26.55
CA PRO A 218 0.66 -5.96 -26.03
C PRO A 218 -0.14 -5.58 -24.80
N LEU A 219 0.56 -4.99 -23.83
CA LEU A 219 0.00 -4.40 -22.63
C LEU A 219 0.48 -2.95 -22.54
N ARG A 220 -0.40 -2.07 -22.12
CA ARG A 220 -0.03 -0.71 -21.82
C ARG A 220 -0.05 -0.51 -20.31
N LEU A 221 1.10 -0.15 -19.74
CA LEU A 221 1.26 -0.04 -18.30
C LEU A 221 2.14 1.16 -17.91
N ARG A 222 2.09 1.51 -16.64
CA ARG A 222 3.03 2.47 -16.05
C ARG A 222 3.46 2.01 -14.67
N LEU A 223 4.72 2.29 -14.34
CA LEU A 223 5.26 2.04 -13.01
C LEU A 223 4.89 3.20 -12.09
N VAL A 224 4.42 2.88 -10.91
CA VAL A 224 3.99 3.85 -9.90
C VAL A 224 4.81 3.63 -8.64
N ASP A 225 5.48 4.68 -8.19
CA ASP A 225 6.19 4.63 -6.93
C ASP A 225 5.21 4.46 -5.75
N ASN A 226 5.63 3.68 -4.76
CA ASN A 226 4.85 3.43 -3.54
C ASN A 226 5.68 3.81 -2.30
N PRO A 227 5.85 5.11 -2.01
CA PRO A 227 6.73 5.58 -0.93
C PRO A 227 6.40 4.97 0.44
N GLY A 228 5.11 4.68 0.69
CA GLY A 228 4.64 4.06 1.93
C GLY A 228 5.07 2.60 2.10
N PHE A 229 5.52 1.95 1.02
CA PHE A 229 5.88 0.53 1.03
C PHE A 229 7.29 0.27 0.48
N ARG A 230 8.13 1.28 0.28
CA ARG A 230 9.52 1.11 -0.18
C ARG A 230 10.31 0.22 0.78
N LEU A 231 11.20 -0.60 0.23
CA LEU A 231 12.18 -1.33 1.03
C LEU A 231 13.18 -0.34 1.67
N ILE A 232 13.61 -0.65 2.89
CA ILE A 232 14.73 0.06 3.54
C ILE A 232 16.04 -0.30 2.87
N ASP A 233 17.02 0.62 2.94
CA ASP A 233 18.31 0.43 2.28
C ASP A 233 19.32 -0.33 3.14
N ASP A 234 19.14 -0.32 4.46
CA ASP A 234 20.06 -0.94 5.42
C ASP A 234 19.72 -2.43 5.72
N ASP A 235 20.54 -3.09 6.51
CA ASP A 235 20.46 -4.51 6.84
C ASP A 235 19.72 -4.82 8.14
N ARG A 236 19.02 -3.81 8.75
CA ARG A 236 18.22 -4.07 9.97
C ARG A 236 17.18 -5.17 9.73
N PRO A 237 16.66 -5.80 10.81
CA PRO A 237 15.68 -6.87 10.67
C PRO A 237 14.42 -6.42 9.91
N CYS A 238 13.83 -7.33 9.13
CA CYS A 238 12.55 -7.09 8.48
C CYS A 238 11.58 -8.23 8.78
N ILE A 239 10.33 -7.89 9.09
CA ILE A 239 9.23 -8.82 9.28
C ILE A 239 8.23 -8.62 8.14
N PHE A 240 8.02 -9.64 7.34
CA PHE A 240 7.12 -9.65 6.19
C PHE A 240 5.84 -10.40 6.56
N ILE A 241 4.70 -9.71 6.55
CA ILE A 241 3.41 -10.22 7.01
C ILE A 241 2.41 -10.11 5.88
N GLY A 242 1.77 -11.20 5.50
CA GLY A 242 0.78 -11.12 4.42
C GLY A 242 0.00 -12.37 4.14
N ASN A 243 -0.90 -12.26 3.15
CA ASN A 243 -1.68 -13.38 2.65
C ASN A 243 -1.96 -13.26 1.15
N GLY A 244 -2.23 -14.38 0.52
CA GLY A 244 -2.73 -14.42 -0.85
C GLY A 244 -1.80 -13.73 -1.86
N SER A 245 -2.40 -12.95 -2.76
CA SER A 245 -1.66 -12.16 -3.75
C SER A 245 -0.74 -11.10 -3.13
N GLY A 246 -0.91 -10.78 -1.84
CA GLY A 246 0.02 -9.91 -1.10
C GLY A 246 1.45 -10.43 -1.03
N PHE A 247 1.66 -11.72 -1.32
CA PHE A 247 3.02 -12.23 -1.49
C PHE A 247 3.81 -11.49 -2.60
N ALA A 248 3.14 -10.89 -3.57
CA ALA A 248 3.79 -10.12 -4.64
C ALA A 248 4.73 -9.03 -4.08
N GLY A 249 4.21 -8.10 -3.29
CA GLY A 249 5.02 -7.03 -2.72
C GLY A 249 6.09 -7.54 -1.74
N LEU A 250 5.75 -8.56 -0.94
CA LEU A 250 6.71 -9.18 -0.01
C LEU A 250 7.83 -9.92 -0.75
N ARG A 251 7.52 -10.61 -1.86
CA ARG A 251 8.49 -11.32 -2.70
C ARG A 251 9.51 -10.36 -3.31
N GLY A 252 9.06 -9.23 -3.84
CA GLY A 252 9.95 -8.20 -4.38
C GLY A 252 10.95 -7.72 -3.32
N HIS A 253 10.48 -7.47 -2.10
CA HIS A 253 11.35 -7.08 -0.98
C HIS A 253 12.32 -8.19 -0.59
N LEU A 254 11.86 -9.43 -0.42
CA LEU A 254 12.70 -10.57 -0.05
C LEU A 254 13.76 -10.87 -1.13
N ARG A 255 13.42 -10.75 -2.42
CA ARG A 255 14.36 -10.89 -3.52
C ARG A 255 15.47 -9.84 -3.47
N GLU A 256 15.11 -8.59 -3.25
CA GLU A 256 16.09 -7.51 -3.15
C GLU A 256 16.97 -7.67 -1.92
N ARG A 257 16.42 -8.02 -0.77
CA ARG A 257 17.21 -8.31 0.43
C ARG A 257 18.14 -9.50 0.22
N ALA A 258 17.67 -10.55 -0.46
CA ALA A 258 18.50 -11.70 -0.83
C ALA A 258 19.64 -11.33 -1.79
N ARG A 259 19.36 -10.43 -2.77
CA ARG A 259 20.38 -9.89 -3.68
C ARG A 259 21.45 -9.10 -2.94
N ARG A 260 21.05 -8.30 -1.94
CA ARG A 260 21.96 -7.52 -1.07
C ARG A 260 22.68 -8.37 -0.01
N GLY A 261 22.31 -9.64 0.16
CA GLY A 261 22.87 -10.50 1.21
C GLY A 261 22.33 -10.22 2.62
N HIS A 262 21.19 -9.51 2.74
CA HIS A 262 20.58 -9.17 4.02
C HIS A 262 19.78 -10.37 4.55
N GLY A 263 20.29 -11.04 5.60
CA GLY A 263 19.75 -12.31 6.11
C GLY A 263 18.79 -12.19 7.30
N ARG A 264 18.56 -11.00 7.87
CA ARG A 264 17.67 -10.85 9.02
C ARG A 264 16.22 -10.63 8.57
N ASN A 265 15.59 -11.70 8.05
CA ASN A 265 14.24 -11.68 7.51
C ASN A 265 13.34 -12.68 8.22
N TRP A 266 12.11 -12.31 8.48
CA TRP A 266 11.07 -13.16 9.04
C TRP A 266 9.81 -13.04 8.19
N LEU A 267 9.32 -14.18 7.68
CA LEU A 267 8.08 -14.25 6.91
C LEU A 267 6.96 -14.86 7.78
N ILE A 268 5.84 -14.15 7.90
CA ILE A 268 4.58 -14.64 8.48
C ILE A 268 3.55 -14.58 7.36
N PHE A 269 3.16 -15.75 6.85
CA PHE A 269 2.34 -15.78 5.64
C PHE A 269 1.17 -16.76 5.76
N GLY A 270 0.00 -16.33 5.24
CA GLY A 270 -1.22 -17.11 5.30
C GLY A 270 -1.80 -17.41 3.92
N GLU A 271 -2.25 -18.67 3.77
CA GLU A 271 -3.03 -19.15 2.63
C GLU A 271 -4.07 -20.20 3.07
N ARG A 272 -4.72 -20.83 2.09
CA ARG A 272 -5.83 -21.75 2.36
C ARG A 272 -5.35 -23.13 2.76
N HIS A 273 -4.59 -23.79 1.89
CA HIS A 273 -4.20 -25.18 2.10
C HIS A 273 -2.76 -25.43 1.61
N PRO A 274 -1.92 -26.17 2.36
CA PRO A 274 -0.51 -26.39 2.01
C PRO A 274 -0.34 -27.14 0.68
N ASP A 275 -1.22 -28.08 0.34
CA ASP A 275 -1.08 -28.92 -0.84
C ASP A 275 -1.32 -28.18 -2.17
N HIS A 276 -2.04 -27.07 -2.13
CA HIS A 276 -2.45 -26.35 -3.34
C HIS A 276 -2.02 -24.89 -3.36
N ASP A 277 -1.88 -24.27 -2.19
CA ASP A 277 -1.69 -22.83 -2.09
C ASP A 277 -0.27 -22.45 -1.60
N ALA A 278 0.67 -23.40 -1.55
CA ALA A 278 2.07 -23.15 -1.16
C ALA A 278 2.94 -22.69 -2.36
N PHE A 279 2.40 -21.86 -3.24
CA PHE A 279 3.05 -21.40 -4.47
C PHE A 279 4.37 -20.64 -4.26
N PHE A 280 4.66 -20.23 -3.05
CA PHE A 280 5.88 -19.54 -2.62
C PHE A 280 6.95 -20.50 -2.08
N ALA A 281 6.69 -21.80 -2.01
CA ALA A 281 7.53 -22.77 -1.30
C ALA A 281 8.96 -22.82 -1.84
N ASP A 282 9.14 -22.83 -3.15
CA ASP A 282 10.46 -22.90 -3.78
C ASP A 282 11.32 -21.68 -3.45
N ASP A 283 10.75 -20.47 -3.53
CA ASP A 283 11.44 -19.22 -3.16
C ASP A 283 11.85 -19.27 -1.67
N VAL A 284 10.93 -19.66 -0.80
CA VAL A 284 11.16 -19.75 0.65
C VAL A 284 12.28 -20.77 0.98
N GLN A 285 12.23 -21.97 0.40
CA GLN A 285 13.25 -22.99 0.58
C GLN A 285 14.62 -22.52 0.12
N ALA A 286 14.69 -21.87 -1.06
CA ALA A 286 15.93 -21.33 -1.58
C ALA A 286 16.54 -20.25 -0.66
N TRP A 287 15.72 -19.37 -0.10
CA TRP A 287 16.21 -18.35 0.85
C TRP A 287 16.61 -18.95 2.19
N GLN A 288 15.87 -19.94 2.70
CA GLN A 288 16.23 -20.65 3.93
C GLN A 288 17.55 -21.40 3.79
N ALA A 289 17.75 -22.14 2.69
CA ALA A 289 18.98 -22.85 2.41
C ALA A 289 20.23 -21.95 2.36
N ARG A 290 20.03 -20.68 1.98
CA ARG A 290 21.09 -19.66 1.93
C ARG A 290 21.22 -18.85 3.24
N GLY A 291 20.43 -19.16 4.28
CA GLY A 291 20.42 -18.39 5.53
C GLY A 291 19.83 -16.98 5.43
N LEU A 292 19.13 -16.68 4.32
CA LEU A 292 18.56 -15.36 4.06
C LEU A 292 17.15 -15.17 4.65
N LEU A 293 16.48 -16.26 5.02
CA LEU A 293 15.15 -16.27 5.63
C LEU A 293 15.12 -17.22 6.84
N PRO A 294 15.76 -16.86 7.97
CA PRO A 294 15.94 -17.74 9.11
C PRO A 294 14.65 -18.12 9.83
N ARG A 295 13.57 -17.36 9.61
CA ARG A 295 12.31 -17.66 10.25
C ARG A 295 11.12 -17.53 9.29
N VAL A 296 10.25 -18.54 9.31
CA VAL A 296 9.02 -18.63 8.55
C VAL A 296 7.92 -19.20 9.45
N ASP A 297 6.83 -18.48 9.61
CA ASP A 297 5.62 -18.92 10.30
C ASP A 297 4.47 -18.92 9.29
N LEU A 298 3.93 -20.11 8.98
CA LEU A 298 2.85 -20.27 8.00
C LEU A 298 1.51 -20.50 8.68
N ALA A 299 0.46 -19.91 8.13
CA ALA A 299 -0.91 -20.06 8.58
C ALA A 299 -1.80 -20.62 7.46
N TRP A 300 -2.48 -21.73 7.73
CA TRP A 300 -3.35 -22.42 6.79
C TRP A 300 -4.80 -22.34 7.22
N SER A 301 -5.60 -21.52 6.55
CA SER A 301 -6.95 -21.19 6.99
C SER A 301 -8.00 -22.30 6.73
N ARG A 302 -7.66 -23.34 5.96
CA ARG A 302 -8.56 -24.44 5.60
C ARG A 302 -8.04 -25.82 6.01
N VAL A 303 -7.15 -25.88 6.98
CA VAL A 303 -6.68 -27.14 7.56
C VAL A 303 -7.47 -27.45 8.83
N ALA A 304 -8.12 -28.64 8.87
CA ALA A 304 -8.90 -29.09 10.02
C ALA A 304 -7.99 -29.45 11.23
N PRO A 305 -8.49 -29.40 12.47
CA PRO A 305 -9.86 -29.07 12.88
C PRO A 305 -10.14 -27.56 12.97
N THR A 306 -9.11 -26.73 13.13
CA THR A 306 -9.24 -25.28 13.26
C THR A 306 -8.25 -24.61 12.36
N GLY A 307 -8.74 -24.02 11.24
CA GLY A 307 -7.88 -23.24 10.36
C GLY A 307 -7.22 -22.08 11.12
N ARG A 308 -6.00 -21.71 10.70
CA ARG A 308 -5.23 -20.63 11.29
C ARG A 308 -5.08 -19.48 10.28
N HIS A 309 -5.18 -18.28 10.79
CA HIS A 309 -4.93 -17.05 10.02
C HIS A 309 -3.59 -16.43 10.41
N VAL A 310 -3.15 -15.44 9.61
CA VAL A 310 -1.87 -14.73 9.83
C VAL A 310 -1.80 -14.12 11.22
N GLN A 311 -2.87 -13.51 11.71
CA GLN A 311 -2.93 -12.91 13.04
C GLN A 311 -2.76 -13.94 14.17
N ASP A 312 -3.16 -15.19 13.96
CA ASP A 312 -2.99 -16.26 14.94
C ASP A 312 -1.52 -16.67 15.01
N ALA A 313 -0.86 -16.84 13.84
CA ALA A 313 0.56 -17.12 13.78
C ALA A 313 1.40 -15.98 14.41
N LEU A 314 0.97 -14.73 14.21
CA LEU A 314 1.60 -13.56 14.81
C LEU A 314 1.46 -13.57 16.34
N LYS A 315 0.28 -13.91 16.88
CA LYS A 315 0.03 -14.01 18.32
C LYS A 315 0.88 -15.10 18.97
N ASP A 316 0.96 -16.29 18.36
CA ASP A 316 1.79 -17.38 18.86
C ASP A 316 3.28 -17.01 18.89
N ALA A 317 3.71 -16.12 18.02
CA ALA A 317 5.08 -15.63 17.92
C ALA A 317 5.34 -14.34 18.72
N GLY A 318 4.45 -13.95 19.63
CA GLY A 318 4.45 -12.65 20.29
C GLY A 318 5.77 -12.25 20.95
N ASP A 319 6.42 -13.18 21.68
CA ASP A 319 7.72 -12.90 22.32
C ASP A 319 8.85 -12.67 21.31
N ALA A 320 8.82 -13.40 20.20
CA ALA A 320 9.76 -13.18 19.12
C ALA A 320 9.49 -11.83 18.43
N LEU A 321 8.22 -11.48 18.20
CA LEU A 321 7.85 -10.19 17.62
C LEU A 321 8.41 -9.05 18.46
N ARG A 322 8.25 -9.08 19.79
CA ARG A 322 8.79 -8.03 20.68
C ARG A 322 10.29 -7.91 20.52
N ARG A 323 11.03 -9.02 20.61
CA ARG A 323 12.50 -9.00 20.43
C ARG A 323 12.91 -8.41 19.08
N TRP A 324 12.26 -8.80 17.99
CA TRP A 324 12.58 -8.25 16.67
C TRP A 324 12.27 -6.76 16.55
N VAL A 325 11.17 -6.30 17.14
CA VAL A 325 10.80 -4.88 17.17
C VAL A 325 11.81 -4.08 18.02
N ASP A 326 12.25 -4.61 19.16
CA ASP A 326 13.26 -4.01 20.04
C ASP A 326 14.62 -3.92 19.33
N ASP A 327 14.96 -4.92 18.49
CA ASP A 327 16.14 -4.93 17.60
C ASP A 327 16.03 -3.96 16.40
N GLY A 328 14.98 -3.17 16.34
CA GLY A 328 14.79 -2.17 15.30
C GLY A 328 14.12 -2.67 14.02
N ALA A 329 13.43 -3.81 14.03
CA ALA A 329 12.79 -4.36 12.84
C ALA A 329 11.81 -3.41 12.17
N VAL A 330 11.75 -3.49 10.83
CA VAL A 330 10.71 -2.86 10.00
C VAL A 330 9.70 -3.93 9.59
N LEU A 331 8.42 -3.63 9.76
CA LEU A 331 7.31 -4.51 9.44
C LEU A 331 6.70 -4.09 8.10
N TYR A 332 6.57 -5.06 7.19
CA TYR A 332 5.91 -4.91 5.89
C TYR A 332 4.65 -5.76 5.87
N VAL A 333 3.48 -5.13 5.71
CA VAL A 333 2.18 -5.82 5.67
C VAL A 333 1.59 -5.68 4.27
N CYS A 334 1.34 -6.80 3.59
CA CYS A 334 0.79 -6.77 2.23
C CYS A 334 -0.30 -7.83 2.02
N GLY A 335 -1.41 -7.43 1.42
CA GLY A 335 -2.53 -8.31 1.08
C GLY A 335 -3.90 -7.71 1.36
N SER A 336 -4.89 -8.56 1.68
CA SER A 336 -6.29 -8.15 1.82
C SER A 336 -6.51 -7.13 2.93
N LEU A 337 -7.10 -5.98 2.58
CA LEU A 337 -7.52 -4.95 3.53
C LEU A 337 -8.59 -5.51 4.47
N ALA A 338 -9.63 -6.15 3.91
CA ALA A 338 -10.69 -6.78 4.68
C ALA A 338 -10.20 -8.09 5.32
N GLY A 339 -10.27 -8.17 6.64
CA GLY A 339 -9.91 -9.35 7.43
C GLY A 339 -8.43 -9.42 7.80
N MET A 340 -7.51 -9.62 6.85
CA MET A 340 -6.08 -9.81 7.17
C MET A 340 -5.45 -8.56 7.79
N ALA A 341 -5.51 -7.42 7.11
CA ALA A 341 -4.85 -6.20 7.59
C ALA A 341 -5.45 -5.73 8.93
N GLN A 342 -6.76 -5.81 9.08
CA GLN A 342 -7.46 -5.49 10.34
C GLN A 342 -7.06 -6.47 11.45
N GLY A 343 -7.01 -7.77 11.17
CA GLY A 343 -6.61 -8.80 12.12
C GLY A 343 -5.15 -8.64 12.57
N VAL A 344 -4.25 -8.31 11.64
CA VAL A 344 -2.83 -8.02 11.94
C VAL A 344 -2.69 -6.74 12.78
N ASP A 345 -3.40 -5.65 12.44
CA ASP A 345 -3.38 -4.41 13.26
C ASP A 345 -3.86 -4.67 14.68
N ALA A 346 -4.95 -5.42 14.84
CA ALA A 346 -5.46 -5.80 16.16
C ALA A 346 -4.44 -6.65 16.94
N ALA A 347 -3.83 -7.65 16.32
CA ALA A 347 -2.81 -8.49 16.94
C ALA A 347 -1.55 -7.69 17.33
N LEU A 348 -1.07 -6.81 16.47
CA LEU A 348 0.06 -5.92 16.79
C LEU A 348 -0.25 -5.02 18.00
N ARG A 349 -1.46 -4.45 18.07
CA ARG A 349 -1.88 -3.62 19.21
C ARG A 349 -2.01 -4.42 20.49
N GLU A 350 -2.51 -5.66 20.42
CA GLU A 350 -2.60 -6.58 21.54
C GLU A 350 -1.21 -6.96 22.08
N LEU A 351 -0.26 -7.24 21.19
CA LEU A 351 1.07 -7.75 21.55
C LEU A 351 2.05 -6.66 21.95
N LEU A 352 2.03 -5.52 21.28
CA LEU A 352 3.00 -4.42 21.47
C LEU A 352 2.42 -3.23 22.24
N GLY A 353 1.10 -3.13 22.32
CA GLY A 353 0.40 -1.94 22.81
C GLY A 353 0.19 -0.87 21.72
N SER A 354 -0.91 -0.12 21.84
CA SER A 354 -1.27 0.90 20.83
C SER A 354 -0.22 2.00 20.67
N ALA A 355 0.43 2.40 21.76
CA ALA A 355 1.48 3.43 21.70
C ALA A 355 2.70 2.98 20.89
N ALA A 356 3.14 1.73 21.05
CA ALA A 356 4.26 1.18 20.27
C ALA A 356 3.92 1.06 18.79
N VAL A 357 2.70 0.60 18.45
CA VAL A 357 2.24 0.55 17.04
C VAL A 357 2.20 1.94 16.41
N GLU A 358 1.75 2.96 17.15
CA GLU A 358 1.78 4.35 16.69
C GLU A 358 3.20 4.88 16.49
N ALA A 359 4.12 4.52 17.37
CA ALA A 359 5.54 4.86 17.22
C ALA A 359 6.12 4.22 15.94
N LEU A 360 5.86 2.92 15.70
CA LEU A 360 6.28 2.23 14.49
C LEU A 360 5.76 2.91 13.21
N LEU A 361 4.51 3.36 13.20
CA LEU A 361 3.93 4.11 12.08
C LEU A 361 4.64 5.47 11.88
N MET A 362 4.86 6.21 12.96
CA MET A 362 5.52 7.52 12.94
C MET A 362 6.98 7.45 12.51
N GLU A 363 7.68 6.37 12.87
CA GLU A 363 9.07 6.09 12.51
C GLU A 363 9.21 5.49 11.10
N GLY A 364 8.09 5.21 10.40
CA GLY A 364 8.09 4.53 9.11
C GLY A 364 8.56 3.07 9.19
N ARG A 365 8.44 2.45 10.36
CA ARG A 365 8.79 1.04 10.62
C ARG A 365 7.61 0.07 10.50
N LEU A 366 6.40 0.55 10.36
CA LEU A 366 5.24 -0.24 9.97
C LEU A 366 4.74 0.29 8.62
N ARG A 367 4.95 -0.48 7.57
CA ARG A 367 4.67 -0.13 6.18
C ARG A 367 3.62 -1.06 5.60
N ARG A 368 2.66 -0.53 4.87
CA ARG A 368 1.50 -1.31 4.43
C ARG A 368 1.18 -1.06 2.96
N ASP A 369 0.91 -2.15 2.24
CA ASP A 369 0.34 -2.17 0.88
C ASP A 369 -0.85 -3.13 0.92
N VAL A 370 -2.02 -2.61 1.29
CA VAL A 370 -3.25 -3.40 1.52
C VAL A 370 -4.38 -2.90 0.65
N TYR A 371 -5.16 -3.82 0.04
CA TYR A 371 -6.14 -3.57 -1.01
C TYR A 371 -7.36 -4.49 -0.92
#